data_767dc686051e575c2fc87de7cd7dda3c
#
_entry.id   767dc686051e575c2fc87de7cd7dda3c
#
_cell.length_a   1.000
_cell.length_b   1.000
_cell.length_c   1.000
_cell.angle_alpha   90.00
_cell.angle_beta   90.00
_cell.angle_gamma   90.00
#
_symmetry.space_group_name_H-M   'P 1'
#
loop_
_entity.id
_entity.type
_entity.pdbx_description
1 polymer ?
#
loop_
_entity_poly.entity_id
_entity_poly.type
_entity_poly.pdbx_seq_one_letter_code
_entity_poly.pdbx_strand_id
1 'polypeptide(L)'
;SRRQQGYGRGGRMKVEKDRVEIISGLRYGKTIGSPIAFLIPNRDWENWATVMDPLLPGEETRVELKEDQRLNRINAEVTAPRPGHADLAGGLKYGFTDLRNVLERASARETAARVGAGAFARVLLAQFGIVIGSHVLRIGTVSSGENRIRALSEEEQEAVEKSPVRCLDPQAAAAMTEEIDKARAEGESLGGIFLVYAKGLPPGLGSHVHWDRRLDGRLAQAVMSIPGVKGVEFGLGFGAAAFPGSKVHDPIAYETERGLCRPTNNAGGIEGGISNGEPLIIRAAMKPIPTLYQGLPSVDLKTREPVRSEEHTSELQSLRHLV
;
A
#
# COMPACT_ATOMS: atom_id res chain seq x y z
N SER A 1 5.32 8.41 11.61
CA SER A 1 5.09 7.09 10.98
C SER A 1 5.59 7.10 9.55
N ARG A 2 6.09 5.97 9.02
CA ARG A 2 6.56 5.84 7.62
C ARG A 2 5.49 6.20 6.61
N ARG A 3 4.21 5.99 6.92
CA ARG A 3 3.09 6.37 6.06
C ARG A 3 3.02 7.89 5.81
N GLN A 4 3.56 8.69 6.70
CA GLN A 4 3.57 10.17 6.61
C GLN A 4 4.83 10.71 5.91
N GLN A 5 5.79 9.87 5.57
CA GLN A 5 7.00 10.22 4.84
C GLN A 5 6.79 10.05 3.34
N GLY A 6 7.50 10.82 2.55
CA GLY A 6 7.55 10.71 1.10
C GLY A 6 7.17 12.00 0.39
N TYR A 7 7.72 12.15 -0.80
CA TYR A 7 7.54 13.29 -1.69
C TYR A 7 6.24 13.18 -2.49
N GLY A 8 5.67 14.30 -2.92
CA GLY A 8 4.51 14.34 -3.81
C GLY A 8 3.18 13.91 -3.21
N ARG A 9 3.09 13.80 -1.88
CA ARG A 9 1.84 13.40 -1.20
C ARG A 9 0.83 14.53 -1.14
N GLY A 10 -0.47 14.18 -1.27
CA GLY A 10 -1.57 15.12 -1.18
C GLY A 10 -1.73 15.78 0.20
N GLY A 11 -2.49 16.88 0.26
CA GLY A 11 -2.66 17.71 1.46
C GLY A 11 -3.22 16.99 2.68
N ARG A 12 -4.07 15.96 2.49
CA ARG A 12 -4.59 15.11 3.58
C ARG A 12 -3.47 14.53 4.45
N MET A 13 -2.34 14.16 3.85
CA MET A 13 -1.19 13.62 4.58
C MET A 13 -0.51 14.65 5.49
N LYS A 14 -0.73 15.95 5.28
CA LYS A 14 -0.25 17.02 6.18
C LYS A 14 -1.12 17.13 7.44
N VAL A 15 -2.40 16.80 7.34
CA VAL A 15 -3.37 16.84 8.44
C VAL A 15 -3.26 15.60 9.32
N GLU A 16 -3.02 14.43 8.70
CA GLU A 16 -2.93 13.17 9.41
C GLU A 16 -1.60 13.06 10.20
N LYS A 17 -1.71 12.88 11.51
CA LYS A 17 -0.59 12.54 12.41
C LYS A 17 -0.89 11.18 13.04
N ASP A 18 -0.84 10.12 12.23
CA ASP A 18 -1.16 8.78 12.66
C ASP A 18 -0.31 8.33 13.86
N ARG A 19 -0.97 8.02 14.96
CA ARG A 19 -0.39 7.38 16.14
C ARG A 19 -1.22 6.18 16.52
N VAL A 20 -0.54 5.11 16.89
CA VAL A 20 -1.18 3.91 17.43
C VAL A 20 -1.49 4.18 18.90
N GLU A 21 -2.75 4.03 19.29
CA GLU A 21 -3.22 4.01 20.67
C GLU A 21 -3.54 2.57 21.03
N ILE A 22 -2.78 2.02 21.96
CA ILE A 22 -2.95 0.61 22.37
C ILE A 22 -4.10 0.55 23.39
N ILE A 23 -5.12 -0.23 23.07
CA ILE A 23 -6.33 -0.39 23.90
C ILE A 23 -6.20 -1.59 24.84
N SER A 24 -5.63 -2.70 24.34
CA SER A 24 -5.48 -3.94 25.13
C SER A 24 -4.31 -4.79 24.67
N GLY A 25 -4.00 -5.85 25.42
CA GLY A 25 -3.02 -6.87 25.06
C GLY A 25 -1.59 -6.61 25.47
N LEU A 26 -1.30 -5.43 26.07
CA LEU A 26 0.03 -5.07 26.59
C LEU A 26 -0.03 -4.63 28.04
N ARG A 27 1.03 -4.94 28.78
CA ARG A 27 1.31 -4.39 30.12
C ARG A 27 2.80 -4.08 30.22
N TYR A 28 3.14 -2.85 30.61
CA TYR A 28 4.54 -2.38 30.71
C TYR A 28 5.38 -2.70 29.47
N GLY A 29 4.81 -2.51 28.27
CA GLY A 29 5.49 -2.75 27.00
C GLY A 29 5.66 -4.22 26.61
N LYS A 30 5.10 -5.16 27.36
CA LYS A 30 5.15 -6.60 27.09
C LYS A 30 3.76 -7.14 26.74
N THR A 31 3.71 -8.07 25.80
CA THR A 31 2.49 -8.82 25.47
C THR A 31 2.11 -9.75 26.62
N ILE A 32 0.81 -9.92 26.86
CA ILE A 32 0.27 -10.72 27.98
C ILE A 32 -0.48 -11.98 27.51
N GLY A 33 -0.32 -12.37 26.25
CA GLY A 33 -0.97 -13.56 25.66
C GLY A 33 -2.42 -13.35 25.22
N SER A 34 -3.02 -12.20 25.53
CA SER A 34 -4.35 -11.82 25.01
C SER A 34 -4.24 -11.10 23.65
N PRO A 35 -5.35 -10.98 22.90
CA PRO A 35 -5.37 -10.18 21.67
C PRO A 35 -4.90 -8.75 21.91
N ILE A 36 -4.06 -8.23 21.02
CA ILE A 36 -3.64 -6.83 21.01
C ILE A 36 -4.67 -6.06 20.19
N ALA A 37 -5.34 -5.10 20.84
CA ALA A 37 -6.19 -4.14 20.14
C ALA A 37 -5.54 -2.76 20.15
N PHE A 38 -5.65 -2.05 19.04
CA PHE A 38 -5.18 -0.68 18.90
C PHE A 38 -6.09 0.15 18.00
N LEU A 39 -6.09 1.44 18.23
CA LEU A 39 -6.79 2.45 17.46
C LEU A 39 -5.80 3.38 16.78
N ILE A 40 -6.13 3.84 15.59
CA ILE A 40 -5.49 4.98 14.92
C ILE A 40 -6.59 5.98 14.60
N PRO A 41 -6.76 7.05 15.39
CA PRO A 41 -7.83 8.03 15.20
C PRO A 41 -7.78 8.64 13.80
N ASN A 42 -8.95 8.81 13.18
CA ASN A 42 -9.09 9.58 11.96
C ASN A 42 -9.46 11.02 12.35
N ARG A 43 -8.53 11.97 12.20
CA ARG A 43 -8.75 13.37 12.56
C ARG A 43 -9.79 14.09 11.68
N ASP A 44 -10.01 13.55 10.49
CA ASP A 44 -11.02 14.08 9.57
C ASP A 44 -12.44 13.60 9.93
N TRP A 45 -12.57 12.68 10.87
CA TRP A 45 -13.86 12.10 11.25
C TRP A 45 -14.88 13.14 11.73
N GLU A 46 -14.45 14.17 12.45
CA GLU A 46 -15.32 15.23 12.95
C GLU A 46 -16.12 15.91 11.84
N ASN A 47 -15.54 16.03 10.65
CA ASN A 47 -16.20 16.61 9.47
C ASN A 47 -17.25 15.67 8.84
N TRP A 48 -17.20 14.38 9.18
CA TRP A 48 -17.99 13.31 8.54
C TRP A 48 -18.96 12.64 9.51
N ALA A 49 -18.86 12.91 10.80
CA ALA A 49 -19.59 12.20 11.84
C ALA A 49 -21.10 12.15 11.59
N THR A 50 -21.69 13.26 11.15
CA THR A 50 -23.14 13.33 10.85
C THR A 50 -23.52 12.60 9.57
N VAL A 51 -22.70 12.67 8.52
CA VAL A 51 -22.97 12.07 7.20
C VAL A 51 -22.74 10.56 7.23
N MET A 52 -21.77 10.12 8.02
CA MET A 52 -21.35 8.70 8.15
C MET A 52 -21.80 8.09 9.48
N ASP A 53 -22.84 8.66 10.11
CA ASP A 53 -23.42 8.10 11.32
C ASP A 53 -23.94 6.67 11.04
N PRO A 54 -23.56 5.68 11.84
CA PRO A 54 -24.04 4.30 11.68
C PRO A 54 -25.53 4.16 11.98
N LEU A 55 -26.13 5.13 12.65
CA LEU A 55 -27.55 5.18 12.99
C LEU A 55 -28.28 6.17 12.08
N LEU A 56 -29.58 5.97 11.93
CA LEU A 56 -30.43 6.95 11.23
C LEU A 56 -30.43 8.26 12.03
N PRO A 57 -30.13 9.41 11.41
CA PRO A 57 -30.19 10.70 12.10
C PRO A 57 -31.63 11.02 12.53
N GLY A 58 -31.79 11.61 13.70
CA GLY A 58 -33.06 12.13 14.18
C GLY A 58 -33.63 13.23 13.27
N GLU A 59 -34.93 13.55 13.41
CA GLU A 59 -35.58 14.54 12.55
C GLU A 59 -34.91 15.93 12.62
N GLU A 60 -34.50 16.37 13.80
CA GLU A 60 -33.81 17.65 13.99
C GLU A 60 -32.51 17.70 13.20
N THR A 61 -31.66 16.65 13.29
CA THR A 61 -30.42 16.55 12.52
C THR A 61 -30.68 16.50 11.02
N ARG A 62 -31.77 15.89 10.57
CA ARG A 62 -32.17 15.86 9.15
C ARG A 62 -32.56 17.23 8.63
N VAL A 63 -33.16 18.08 9.47
CA VAL A 63 -33.51 19.47 9.13
C VAL A 63 -32.23 20.30 9.03
N GLU A 64 -31.34 20.23 10.02
CA GLU A 64 -30.05 20.92 10.00
C GLU A 64 -29.18 20.56 8.79
N LEU A 65 -29.15 19.25 8.41
CA LEU A 65 -28.43 18.79 7.22
C LEU A 65 -28.99 19.39 5.92
N LYS A 66 -30.28 19.74 5.85
CA LYS A 66 -30.89 20.37 4.68
C LYS A 66 -30.67 21.87 4.63
N GLU A 67 -30.60 22.53 5.76
CA GLU A 67 -30.49 23.99 5.88
C GLU A 67 -29.02 24.47 5.74
N ASP A 68 -28.04 23.70 6.23
CA ASP A 68 -26.64 24.02 6.05
C ASP A 68 -26.14 23.64 4.65
N GLN A 69 -25.84 24.63 3.82
CA GLN A 69 -25.36 24.42 2.45
C GLN A 69 -24.06 23.60 2.39
N ARG A 70 -23.19 23.67 3.39
CA ARG A 70 -21.96 22.88 3.47
C ARG A 70 -22.29 21.44 3.77
N LEU A 71 -23.11 21.19 4.79
CA LEU A 71 -23.56 19.85 5.18
C LEU A 71 -24.40 19.20 4.07
N ASN A 72 -25.21 19.97 3.37
CA ASN A 72 -26.01 19.49 2.24
C ASN A 72 -25.12 19.02 1.07
N ARG A 73 -24.03 19.72 0.76
CA ARG A 73 -23.06 19.28 -0.24
C ARG A 73 -22.33 18.01 0.19
N ILE A 74 -21.91 17.94 1.46
CA ILE A 74 -21.23 16.78 2.03
C ILE A 74 -22.18 15.57 2.06
N ASN A 75 -23.45 15.79 2.33
CA ASN A 75 -24.48 14.74 2.40
C ASN A 75 -25.07 14.37 1.04
N ALA A 76 -24.75 15.09 -0.04
CA ALA A 76 -25.21 14.73 -1.38
C ALA A 76 -24.72 13.32 -1.76
N GLU A 77 -25.62 12.53 -2.34
CA GLU A 77 -25.29 11.18 -2.79
C GLU A 77 -24.19 11.21 -3.86
N VAL A 78 -23.27 10.28 -3.76
CA VAL A 78 -22.21 10.09 -4.74
C VAL A 78 -22.71 9.14 -5.81
N THR A 79 -23.08 9.65 -6.96
CA THR A 79 -23.69 8.87 -8.05
C THR A 79 -22.76 8.66 -9.26
N ALA A 80 -21.65 9.40 -9.34
CA ALA A 80 -20.67 9.28 -10.42
C ALA A 80 -19.48 8.42 -9.99
N PRO A 81 -19.33 7.16 -10.48
CA PRO A 81 -18.22 6.29 -10.10
C PRO A 81 -16.90 6.77 -10.70
N ARG A 82 -15.82 6.67 -9.95
CA ARG A 82 -14.47 6.98 -10.42
C ARG A 82 -13.89 5.81 -11.23
N PRO A 83 -13.46 6.03 -12.47
CA PRO A 83 -12.74 5.02 -13.23
C PRO A 83 -11.50 4.53 -12.48
N GLY A 84 -11.28 3.21 -12.48
CA GLY A 84 -10.14 2.61 -11.79
C GLY A 84 -10.30 2.43 -10.28
N HIS A 85 -11.40 2.87 -9.68
CA HIS A 85 -11.75 2.63 -8.28
C HIS A 85 -12.80 1.50 -8.14
N ALA A 86 -13.11 1.11 -6.90
CA ALA A 86 -14.10 0.09 -6.61
C ALA A 86 -15.55 0.56 -6.76
N ASP A 87 -15.78 1.85 -6.98
CA ASP A 87 -17.07 2.52 -6.87
C ASP A 87 -18.17 1.82 -7.67
N LEU A 88 -17.99 1.66 -8.99
CA LEU A 88 -18.99 1.03 -9.84
C LEU A 88 -19.21 -0.46 -9.50
N ALA A 89 -18.11 -1.22 -9.42
CA ALA A 89 -18.20 -2.66 -9.15
C ALA A 89 -18.79 -2.95 -7.76
N GLY A 90 -18.42 -2.15 -6.76
CA GLY A 90 -18.95 -2.26 -5.41
C GLY A 90 -20.43 -1.85 -5.33
N GLY A 91 -20.78 -0.74 -5.97
CA GLY A 91 -22.18 -0.29 -6.08
C GLY A 91 -23.07 -1.36 -6.69
N LEU A 92 -22.67 -1.93 -7.83
CA LEU A 92 -23.40 -3.02 -8.49
C LEU A 92 -23.49 -4.27 -7.62
N LYS A 93 -22.39 -4.66 -6.97
CA LYS A 93 -22.35 -5.87 -6.13
C LYS A 93 -23.31 -5.81 -4.95
N TYR A 94 -23.38 -4.66 -4.29
CA TYR A 94 -24.16 -4.51 -3.05
C TYR A 94 -25.47 -3.76 -3.24
N GLY A 95 -25.81 -3.35 -4.47
CA GLY A 95 -27.03 -2.61 -4.78
C GLY A 95 -27.03 -1.18 -4.21
N PHE A 96 -25.87 -0.55 -4.05
CA PHE A 96 -25.79 0.82 -3.57
C PHE A 96 -25.99 1.82 -4.71
N THR A 97 -26.91 2.75 -4.53
CA THR A 97 -27.07 3.93 -5.39
C THR A 97 -26.18 5.07 -4.96
N ASP A 98 -25.98 5.24 -3.67
CA ASP A 98 -24.97 6.11 -3.11
C ASP A 98 -23.64 5.33 -2.99
N LEU A 99 -22.69 5.70 -3.83
CA LEU A 99 -21.36 5.05 -3.90
C LEU A 99 -20.46 5.41 -2.73
N ARG A 100 -20.87 6.33 -1.83
CA ARG A 100 -20.11 6.71 -0.66
C ARG A 100 -19.77 5.50 0.21
N ASN A 101 -20.69 4.56 0.38
CA ASN A 101 -20.45 3.35 1.14
C ASN A 101 -19.28 2.50 0.59
N VAL A 102 -19.15 2.44 -0.72
CA VAL A 102 -18.04 1.75 -1.39
C VAL A 102 -16.76 2.56 -1.27
N LEU A 103 -16.85 3.88 -1.49
CA LEU A 103 -15.76 4.82 -1.50
C LEU A 103 -15.03 4.84 -0.15
N GLU A 104 -15.77 4.93 0.94
CA GLU A 104 -15.21 4.96 2.29
C GLU A 104 -14.55 3.62 2.64
N ARG A 105 -15.18 2.49 2.34
CA ARG A 105 -14.59 1.18 2.67
C ARG A 105 -13.39 0.84 1.79
N ALA A 106 -13.38 1.24 0.53
CA ALA A 106 -12.27 1.02 -0.40
C ALA A 106 -11.15 2.06 -0.26
N SER A 107 -11.28 3.00 0.66
CA SER A 107 -10.29 4.04 0.91
C SER A 107 -8.93 3.47 1.29
N ALA A 108 -7.86 4.06 0.73
CA ALA A 108 -6.48 3.74 1.11
C ALA A 108 -6.16 4.06 2.59
N ARG A 109 -7.07 4.71 3.32
CA ARG A 109 -6.97 4.95 4.77
C ARG A 109 -6.81 3.66 5.56
N GLU A 110 -7.38 2.53 5.11
CA GLU A 110 -7.21 1.23 5.75
C GLU A 110 -5.73 0.83 5.90
N THR A 111 -4.83 1.32 5.03
CA THR A 111 -3.39 1.03 5.13
C THR A 111 -2.76 1.53 6.42
N ALA A 112 -3.36 2.49 7.12
CA ALA A 112 -2.89 2.94 8.43
C ALA A 112 -2.92 1.79 9.46
N ALA A 113 -4.03 1.03 9.51
CA ALA A 113 -4.15 -0.14 10.38
C ALA A 113 -3.17 -1.25 9.99
N ARG A 114 -2.97 -1.49 8.66
CA ARG A 114 -1.97 -2.46 8.17
C ARG A 114 -0.55 -2.09 8.61
N VAL A 115 -0.17 -0.82 8.52
CA VAL A 115 1.15 -0.32 8.98
C VAL A 115 1.28 -0.48 10.49
N GLY A 116 0.22 -0.21 11.26
CA GLY A 116 0.19 -0.44 12.70
C GLY A 116 0.41 -1.91 13.05
N ALA A 117 -0.36 -2.83 12.46
CA ALA A 117 -0.21 -4.27 12.66
C ALA A 117 1.17 -4.78 12.21
N GLY A 118 1.67 -4.29 11.07
CA GLY A 118 2.99 -4.61 10.55
C GLY A 118 4.12 -4.18 11.49
N ALA A 119 3.96 -3.09 12.24
CA ALA A 119 4.95 -2.65 13.23
C ALA A 119 5.07 -3.67 14.38
N PHE A 120 3.96 -4.21 14.89
CA PHE A 120 3.98 -5.27 15.89
C PHE A 120 4.63 -6.55 15.35
N ALA A 121 4.27 -6.96 14.12
CA ALA A 121 4.86 -8.13 13.47
C ALA A 121 6.38 -7.97 13.28
N ARG A 122 6.87 -6.79 12.91
CA ARG A 122 8.31 -6.52 12.77
C ARG A 122 9.07 -6.66 14.10
N VAL A 123 8.50 -6.17 15.20
CA VAL A 123 9.09 -6.33 16.54
C VAL A 123 9.21 -7.81 16.90
N LEU A 124 8.17 -8.61 16.62
CA LEU A 124 8.20 -10.04 16.84
C LEU A 124 9.26 -10.73 15.96
N LEU A 125 9.29 -10.45 14.67
CA LEU A 125 10.24 -11.05 13.73
C LEU A 125 11.70 -10.72 14.08
N ALA A 126 11.95 -9.51 14.57
CA ALA A 126 13.28 -9.10 15.02
C ALA A 126 13.82 -9.96 16.18
N GLN A 127 12.96 -10.53 17.04
CA GLN A 127 13.37 -11.47 18.09
C GLN A 127 13.93 -12.78 17.53
N PHE A 128 13.60 -13.10 16.28
CA PHE A 128 14.12 -14.26 15.56
C PHE A 128 15.26 -13.90 14.59
N GLY A 129 15.80 -12.68 14.67
CA GLY A 129 16.85 -12.20 13.76
C GLY A 129 16.35 -11.89 12.33
N ILE A 130 15.04 -11.84 12.11
CA ILE A 130 14.47 -11.56 10.81
C ILE A 130 14.31 -10.04 10.63
N VAL A 131 14.97 -9.50 9.62
CA VAL A 131 14.96 -8.06 9.28
C VAL A 131 14.22 -7.83 7.97
N ILE A 132 13.20 -6.97 8.01
CA ILE A 132 12.41 -6.60 6.83
C ILE A 132 12.77 -5.18 6.39
N GLY A 133 13.14 -5.02 5.13
CA GLY A 133 13.40 -3.72 4.50
C GLY A 133 12.60 -3.56 3.20
N SER A 134 12.65 -2.34 2.66
CA SER A 134 12.00 -2.03 1.39
C SER A 134 12.62 -0.80 0.75
N HIS A 135 12.56 -0.72 -0.58
CA HIS A 135 12.94 0.48 -1.33
C HIS A 135 12.14 0.56 -2.62
N VAL A 136 12.16 1.75 -3.23
CA VAL A 136 11.47 2.02 -4.50
C VAL A 136 12.44 1.75 -5.65
N LEU A 137 11.94 1.01 -6.66
CA LEU A 137 12.68 0.69 -7.88
C LEU A 137 12.25 1.57 -9.05
N ARG A 138 10.98 2.00 -9.10
CA ARG A 138 10.44 2.78 -10.22
C ARG A 138 9.34 3.72 -9.73
N ILE A 139 9.31 4.92 -10.28
CA ILE A 139 8.15 5.84 -10.23
C ILE A 139 7.91 6.34 -11.67
N GLY A 140 6.69 6.19 -12.17
CA GLY A 140 6.36 6.52 -13.56
C GLY A 140 7.29 5.81 -14.54
N THR A 141 7.97 6.57 -15.37
CA THR A 141 8.92 6.08 -16.38
C THR A 141 10.33 5.88 -15.84
N VAL A 142 10.67 6.48 -14.70
CA VAL A 142 12.03 6.49 -14.13
C VAL A 142 12.27 5.24 -13.28
N SER A 143 13.37 4.52 -13.56
CA SER A 143 13.79 3.29 -12.86
C SER A 143 15.22 3.42 -12.30
N SER A 144 15.45 2.81 -11.14
CA SER A 144 16.78 2.75 -10.49
C SER A 144 17.71 1.66 -11.03
N GLY A 145 17.28 0.91 -12.06
CA GLY A 145 18.06 -0.17 -12.66
C GLY A 145 17.88 -1.54 -11.97
N GLU A 146 18.24 -2.61 -12.72
CA GLU A 146 18.04 -4.00 -12.30
C GLU A 146 19.01 -4.46 -11.21
N ASN A 147 20.22 -3.87 -11.14
CA ASN A 147 21.23 -4.20 -10.13
C ASN A 147 20.78 -3.85 -8.68
N ARG A 148 19.63 -3.21 -8.52
CA ARG A 148 19.02 -2.87 -7.22
C ARG A 148 17.98 -3.89 -6.75
N ILE A 149 17.76 -4.97 -7.51
CA ILE A 149 16.80 -6.04 -7.14
C ILE A 149 17.48 -7.01 -6.17
N ARG A 150 17.68 -6.57 -4.94
CA ARG A 150 18.32 -7.34 -3.88
C ARG A 150 17.98 -6.81 -2.48
N ALA A 151 18.30 -7.57 -1.46
CA ALA A 151 18.32 -7.08 -0.09
C ALA A 151 19.45 -6.05 0.10
N LEU A 152 19.20 -5.04 0.91
CA LEU A 152 20.14 -3.95 1.19
C LEU A 152 20.96 -4.21 2.47
N SER A 153 22.14 -3.62 2.56
CA SER A 153 22.88 -3.49 3.82
C SER A 153 22.18 -2.54 4.79
N GLU A 154 22.67 -2.43 6.01
CA GLU A 154 22.09 -1.50 7.00
C GLU A 154 22.34 -0.05 6.58
N GLU A 155 23.56 0.27 6.10
CA GLU A 155 23.93 1.59 5.62
C GLU A 155 23.09 1.99 4.39
N GLU A 156 22.88 1.07 3.46
CA GLU A 156 22.01 1.30 2.29
C GLU A 156 20.55 1.52 2.70
N GLN A 157 20.05 0.75 3.69
CA GLN A 157 18.71 0.96 4.20
C GLN A 157 18.55 2.32 4.89
N GLU A 158 19.58 2.78 5.64
CA GLU A 158 19.58 4.13 6.21
C GLU A 158 19.59 5.21 5.12
N ALA A 159 20.35 5.01 4.04
CA ALA A 159 20.35 5.93 2.89
C ALA A 159 18.95 6.00 2.24
N VAL A 160 18.29 4.86 2.07
CA VAL A 160 16.89 4.79 1.58
C VAL A 160 15.92 5.54 2.49
N GLU A 161 16.06 5.44 3.82
CA GLU A 161 15.21 6.17 4.76
C GLU A 161 15.36 7.70 4.66
N LYS A 162 16.53 8.17 4.23
CA LYS A 162 16.81 9.61 4.02
C LYS A 162 16.36 10.11 2.64
N SER A 163 16.13 9.20 1.68
CA SER A 163 15.67 9.55 0.34
C SER A 163 14.22 10.01 0.35
N PRO A 164 13.87 11.13 -0.32
CA PRO A 164 12.48 11.63 -0.37
C PRO A 164 11.51 10.65 -1.04
N VAL A 165 12.00 9.85 -1.98
CA VAL A 165 11.22 8.83 -2.72
C VAL A 165 11.60 7.40 -2.34
N ARG A 166 12.41 7.20 -1.29
CA ARG A 166 12.88 5.88 -0.83
C ARG A 166 13.63 5.08 -1.89
N CYS A 167 14.29 5.74 -2.81
CA CYS A 167 15.17 5.14 -3.81
C CYS A 167 16.60 5.15 -3.30
N LEU A 168 17.35 4.04 -3.49
CA LEU A 168 18.74 3.91 -3.07
C LEU A 168 19.69 4.72 -3.97
N ASP A 169 19.37 4.81 -5.26
CA ASP A 169 20.18 5.55 -6.23
C ASP A 169 19.86 7.06 -6.16
N PRO A 170 20.79 7.94 -5.81
CA PRO A 170 20.54 9.37 -5.69
C PRO A 170 20.15 10.03 -7.01
N GLN A 171 20.72 9.58 -8.15
CA GLN A 171 20.40 10.14 -9.47
C GLN A 171 19.00 9.75 -9.89
N ALA A 172 18.65 8.47 -9.74
CA ALA A 172 17.28 8.00 -9.98
C ALA A 172 16.29 8.66 -9.02
N ALA A 173 16.65 8.89 -7.75
CA ALA A 173 15.79 9.59 -6.78
C ALA A 173 15.50 11.03 -7.21
N ALA A 174 16.49 11.77 -7.71
CA ALA A 174 16.29 13.10 -8.25
C ALA A 174 15.36 13.09 -9.47
N ALA A 175 15.63 12.22 -10.45
CA ALA A 175 14.78 12.07 -11.64
C ALA A 175 13.34 11.62 -11.30
N MET A 176 13.14 10.73 -10.32
CA MET A 176 11.81 10.36 -9.82
C MET A 176 11.08 11.55 -9.19
N THR A 177 11.80 12.43 -8.51
CA THR A 177 11.24 13.65 -7.91
C THR A 177 10.76 14.60 -8.99
N GLU A 178 11.56 14.83 -10.04
CA GLU A 178 11.19 15.63 -11.21
C GLU A 178 9.96 15.06 -11.94
N GLU A 179 9.91 13.74 -12.12
CA GLU A 179 8.76 13.05 -12.73
C GLU A 179 7.46 13.24 -11.92
N ILE A 180 7.57 13.23 -10.59
CA ILE A 180 6.43 13.52 -9.68
C ILE A 180 5.97 14.96 -9.84
N ASP A 181 6.89 15.92 -9.90
CA ASP A 181 6.56 17.34 -10.03
C ASP A 181 5.90 17.63 -11.39
N LYS A 182 6.40 17.02 -12.46
CA LYS A 182 5.82 17.10 -13.79
C LYS A 182 4.39 16.55 -13.81
N ALA A 183 4.19 15.32 -13.31
CA ALA A 183 2.86 14.72 -13.26
C ALA A 183 1.89 15.57 -12.43
N ARG A 184 2.36 16.14 -11.31
CA ARG A 184 1.57 17.05 -10.48
C ARG A 184 1.16 18.31 -11.23
N ALA A 185 2.06 18.91 -12.00
CA ALA A 185 1.77 20.10 -12.81
C ALA A 185 0.73 19.80 -13.92
N GLU A 186 0.74 18.58 -14.44
CA GLU A 186 -0.19 18.09 -15.45
C GLU A 186 -1.52 17.58 -14.87
N GLY A 187 -1.67 17.56 -13.52
CA GLY A 187 -2.87 17.04 -12.86
C GLY A 187 -2.99 15.51 -12.87
N GLU A 188 -1.88 14.82 -13.12
CA GLU A 188 -1.77 13.36 -13.25
C GLU A 188 -1.31 12.69 -11.96
N SER A 189 -1.48 11.36 -11.90
CA SER A 189 -0.95 10.50 -10.86
C SER A 189 -0.01 9.44 -11.44
N LEU A 190 0.97 9.02 -10.66
CA LEU A 190 1.97 8.03 -11.08
C LEU A 190 1.82 6.73 -10.32
N GLY A 191 2.05 5.63 -11.03
CA GLY A 191 2.31 4.33 -10.45
C GLY A 191 3.80 4.11 -10.19
N GLY A 192 4.15 2.93 -9.69
CA GLY A 192 5.54 2.60 -9.44
C GLY A 192 5.77 1.14 -9.09
N ILE A 193 7.02 0.79 -8.90
CA ILE A 193 7.45 -0.54 -8.46
C ILE A 193 8.28 -0.36 -7.19
N PHE A 194 7.95 -1.13 -6.17
CA PHE A 194 8.74 -1.22 -4.96
C PHE A 194 9.17 -2.65 -4.69
N LEU A 195 10.27 -2.78 -3.98
CA LEU A 195 10.82 -4.03 -3.51
C LEU A 195 10.68 -4.11 -1.99
N VAL A 196 10.26 -5.28 -1.52
CA VAL A 196 10.31 -5.68 -0.11
C VAL A 196 11.24 -6.89 0.00
N TYR A 197 12.12 -6.86 0.99
CA TYR A 197 12.98 -8.00 1.28
C TYR A 197 12.90 -8.38 2.75
N ALA A 198 13.22 -9.65 3.04
CA ALA A 198 13.46 -10.11 4.38
C ALA A 198 14.77 -10.90 4.44
N LYS A 199 15.63 -10.58 5.43
CA LYS A 199 16.88 -11.28 5.73
C LYS A 199 16.72 -12.09 7.01
N GLY A 200 17.51 -13.15 7.16
CA GLY A 200 17.54 -13.98 8.36
C GLY A 200 16.39 -14.99 8.46
N LEU A 201 15.70 -15.27 7.35
CA LEU A 201 14.69 -16.33 7.36
C LEU A 201 15.37 -17.69 7.42
N PRO A 202 14.94 -18.57 8.34
CA PRO A 202 15.43 -19.95 8.32
C PRO A 202 14.88 -20.68 7.09
N PRO A 203 15.61 -21.69 6.55
CA PRO A 203 15.04 -22.62 5.59
C PRO A 203 13.83 -23.34 6.20
N GLY A 204 12.80 -23.62 5.38
CA GLY A 204 11.68 -24.47 5.81
C GLY A 204 10.40 -23.74 6.20
N LEU A 205 10.33 -22.41 6.10
CA LEU A 205 9.06 -21.69 6.26
C LEU A 205 8.18 -21.88 5.02
N GLY A 206 6.90 -22.13 5.24
CA GLY A 206 5.97 -22.52 4.18
C GLY A 206 5.88 -24.02 4.02
N SER A 207 5.39 -24.50 2.88
CA SER A 207 5.26 -25.94 2.62
C SER A 207 5.11 -26.21 1.12
N HIS A 208 5.70 -27.31 0.66
CA HIS A 208 5.50 -27.85 -0.69
C HIS A 208 4.36 -28.88 -0.73
N VAL A 209 3.86 -29.31 0.43
CA VAL A 209 2.91 -30.43 0.57
C VAL A 209 1.54 -30.08 0.03
N HIS A 210 1.10 -28.82 0.21
CA HIS A 210 -0.22 -28.37 -0.22
C HIS A 210 -0.18 -26.93 -0.73
N TRP A 211 -0.97 -26.62 -1.75
CA TRP A 211 -0.94 -25.33 -2.45
C TRP A 211 -1.25 -24.13 -1.54
N ASP A 212 -2.17 -24.26 -0.59
CA ASP A 212 -2.59 -23.20 0.36
C ASP A 212 -1.57 -22.91 1.47
N ARG A 213 -0.54 -23.78 1.60
CA ARG A 213 0.55 -23.63 2.56
C ARG A 213 1.84 -23.09 1.95
N ARG A 214 1.86 -22.92 0.65
CA ARG A 214 3.01 -22.34 -0.05
C ARG A 214 3.27 -20.91 0.40
N LEU A 215 4.53 -20.62 0.76
CA LEU A 215 4.91 -19.28 1.27
C LEU A 215 4.75 -18.20 0.19
N ASP A 216 5.14 -18.47 -1.04
CA ASP A 216 4.97 -17.58 -2.19
C ASP A 216 3.49 -17.21 -2.41
N GLY A 217 2.60 -18.20 -2.42
CA GLY A 217 1.15 -17.99 -2.57
C GLY A 217 0.56 -17.10 -1.47
N ARG A 218 0.92 -17.37 -0.21
CA ARG A 218 0.44 -16.60 0.95
C ARG A 218 0.97 -15.17 0.96
N LEU A 219 2.25 -14.98 0.64
CA LEU A 219 2.85 -13.65 0.55
C LEU A 219 2.29 -12.87 -0.64
N ALA A 220 2.09 -13.51 -1.80
CA ALA A 220 1.46 -12.90 -2.94
C ALA A 220 0.03 -12.42 -2.61
N GLN A 221 -0.78 -13.24 -1.96
CA GLN A 221 -2.11 -12.88 -1.48
C GLN A 221 -2.07 -11.66 -0.55
N ALA A 222 -1.16 -11.66 0.42
CA ALA A 222 -1.01 -10.55 1.37
C ALA A 222 -0.64 -9.24 0.67
N VAL A 223 0.34 -9.27 -0.25
CA VAL A 223 0.79 -8.09 -1.00
C VAL A 223 -0.26 -7.62 -2.01
N MET A 224 -0.90 -8.55 -2.76
CA MET A 224 -1.98 -8.21 -3.68
C MET A 224 -3.22 -7.65 -2.98
N SER A 225 -3.43 -7.93 -1.70
CA SER A 225 -4.53 -7.37 -0.92
C SER A 225 -4.33 -5.89 -0.55
N ILE A 226 -3.16 -5.32 -0.79
CA ILE A 226 -2.88 -3.90 -0.56
C ILE A 226 -3.59 -3.08 -1.65
N PRO A 227 -4.41 -2.07 -1.30
CA PRO A 227 -5.08 -1.22 -2.28
C PRO A 227 -4.09 -0.62 -3.28
N GLY A 228 -4.42 -0.73 -4.57
CA GLY A 228 -3.59 -0.21 -5.66
C GLY A 228 -2.49 -1.14 -6.19
N VAL A 229 -2.14 -2.21 -5.48
CA VAL A 229 -1.20 -3.22 -6.01
C VAL A 229 -1.88 -4.01 -7.14
N LYS A 230 -1.16 -4.19 -8.25
CA LYS A 230 -1.65 -4.85 -9.48
C LYS A 230 -0.72 -5.96 -9.98
N GLY A 231 0.45 -6.11 -9.37
CA GLY A 231 1.38 -7.17 -9.71
C GLY A 231 2.30 -7.49 -8.54
N VAL A 232 2.66 -8.77 -8.43
CA VAL A 232 3.62 -9.28 -7.43
C VAL A 232 4.48 -10.32 -8.12
N GLU A 233 5.79 -10.31 -7.86
CA GLU A 233 6.73 -11.30 -8.33
C GLU A 233 7.83 -11.57 -7.30
N PHE A 234 8.44 -12.75 -7.39
CA PHE A 234 9.50 -13.22 -6.50
C PHE A 234 10.80 -13.40 -7.28
N GLY A 235 11.91 -12.95 -6.74
CA GLY A 235 13.22 -13.07 -7.38
C GLY A 235 13.23 -12.46 -8.79
N LEU A 236 13.62 -13.26 -9.80
CA LEU A 236 13.56 -12.87 -11.21
C LEU A 236 12.13 -12.59 -11.71
N GLY A 237 11.12 -13.23 -11.10
CA GLY A 237 9.73 -13.06 -11.48
C GLY A 237 9.48 -13.35 -12.95
N PHE A 238 8.81 -12.44 -13.68
CA PHE A 238 8.57 -12.58 -15.12
C PHE A 238 9.83 -12.66 -15.95
N GLY A 239 10.95 -12.06 -15.47
CA GLY A 239 12.24 -12.14 -16.15
C GLY A 239 12.78 -13.56 -16.29
N ALA A 240 12.39 -14.48 -15.40
CA ALA A 240 12.83 -15.89 -15.48
C ALA A 240 12.40 -16.59 -16.79
N ALA A 241 11.25 -16.15 -17.36
CA ALA A 241 10.74 -16.74 -18.61
C ALA A 241 11.61 -16.43 -19.85
N ALA A 242 12.51 -15.45 -19.76
CA ALA A 242 13.37 -15.03 -20.88
C ALA A 242 14.69 -15.82 -20.96
N PHE A 243 14.97 -16.69 -19.99
CA PHE A 243 16.25 -17.38 -19.88
C PHE A 243 16.10 -18.91 -19.86
N PRO A 244 17.10 -19.67 -20.32
CA PRO A 244 17.14 -21.12 -20.16
C PRO A 244 17.31 -21.49 -18.68
N GLY A 245 16.80 -22.63 -18.26
CA GLY A 245 16.80 -23.09 -16.86
C GLY A 245 18.18 -23.05 -16.18
N SER A 246 19.26 -23.36 -16.91
CA SER A 246 20.64 -23.26 -16.41
C SER A 246 21.09 -21.84 -16.02
N LYS A 247 20.36 -20.81 -16.42
CA LYS A 247 20.60 -19.40 -16.08
C LYS A 247 19.62 -18.87 -15.04
N VAL A 248 18.55 -19.60 -14.78
CA VAL A 248 17.50 -19.24 -13.82
C VAL A 248 17.70 -19.94 -12.49
N HIS A 249 17.89 -21.26 -12.50
CA HIS A 249 17.96 -22.04 -11.26
C HIS A 249 19.24 -21.74 -10.49
N ASP A 250 19.10 -21.48 -9.20
CA ASP A 250 20.22 -21.17 -8.30
C ASP A 250 21.00 -22.44 -8.00
N PRO A 251 22.34 -22.49 -8.26
CA PRO A 251 23.14 -23.63 -7.91
C PRO A 251 23.19 -23.84 -6.40
N ILE A 252 23.36 -25.09 -5.96
CA ILE A 252 23.57 -25.42 -4.55
C ILE A 252 25.06 -25.58 -4.31
N ALA A 253 25.61 -24.89 -3.33
CA ALA A 253 27.01 -24.94 -2.91
C ALA A 253 27.12 -25.25 -1.42
N TYR A 254 28.29 -25.64 -1.00
CA TYR A 254 28.65 -25.79 0.40
C TYR A 254 29.84 -24.88 0.73
N GLU A 255 29.64 -24.03 1.71
CA GLU A 255 30.66 -23.14 2.27
C GLU A 255 30.91 -23.52 3.74
N THR A 256 32.17 -23.55 4.16
CA THR A 256 32.53 -24.01 5.52
C THR A 256 31.83 -23.20 6.61
N GLU A 257 31.66 -21.90 6.42
CA GLU A 257 31.05 -21.00 7.40
C GLU A 257 29.53 -20.94 7.33
N ARG A 258 28.97 -21.07 6.12
CA ARG A 258 27.53 -20.94 5.84
C ARG A 258 26.80 -22.29 5.71
N GLY A 259 27.54 -23.38 5.50
CA GLY A 259 26.96 -24.68 5.18
C GLY A 259 26.41 -24.72 3.75
N LEU A 260 25.26 -25.38 3.56
CA LEU A 260 24.55 -25.39 2.28
C LEU A 260 23.98 -24.01 1.98
N CYS A 261 24.36 -23.44 0.85
CA CYS A 261 23.98 -22.09 0.41
C CYS A 261 23.74 -22.04 -1.10
N ARG A 262 23.29 -20.90 -1.58
CA ARG A 262 23.13 -20.60 -3.00
C ARG A 262 23.96 -19.39 -3.39
N PRO A 263 24.88 -19.52 -4.38
CA PRO A 263 25.70 -18.40 -4.87
C PRO A 263 24.89 -17.30 -5.56
N THR A 264 23.70 -17.61 -6.03
CA THR A 264 22.72 -16.69 -6.64
C THR A 264 21.40 -16.75 -5.90
N ASN A 265 20.50 -15.80 -6.13
CA ASN A 265 19.19 -15.76 -5.50
C ASN A 265 18.09 -15.36 -6.51
N ASN A 266 18.11 -16.03 -7.65
CA ASN A 266 17.14 -15.85 -8.73
C ASN A 266 15.73 -16.25 -8.31
N ALA A 267 15.61 -17.27 -7.45
CA ALA A 267 14.36 -17.73 -6.87
C ALA A 267 13.77 -16.73 -5.85
N GLY A 268 14.55 -15.73 -5.40
CA GLY A 268 14.10 -14.73 -4.44
C GLY A 268 13.82 -15.30 -3.06
N GLY A 269 14.59 -16.30 -2.61
CA GLY A 269 14.50 -16.89 -1.26
C GLY A 269 13.43 -17.95 -1.09
N ILE A 270 12.70 -18.32 -2.15
CA ILE A 270 11.63 -19.35 -2.09
C ILE A 270 11.79 -20.35 -3.22
N GLU A 271 11.83 -21.62 -2.88
CA GLU A 271 11.81 -22.73 -3.82
C GLU A 271 10.69 -23.71 -3.44
N GLY A 272 9.88 -24.12 -4.41
CA GLY A 272 8.79 -25.06 -4.16
C GLY A 272 7.73 -24.56 -3.13
N GLY A 273 7.68 -23.27 -2.83
CA GLY A 273 6.79 -22.71 -1.80
C GLY A 273 7.38 -22.71 -0.39
N ILE A 274 8.70 -22.93 -0.26
CA ILE A 274 9.41 -23.02 1.03
C ILE A 274 10.57 -22.03 1.01
N SER A 275 10.83 -21.33 2.13
CA SER A 275 12.03 -20.50 2.28
C SER A 275 13.29 -21.38 2.20
N ASN A 276 14.29 -20.89 1.48
CA ASN A 276 15.52 -21.64 1.20
C ASN A 276 16.75 -21.16 1.96
N GLY A 277 16.58 -20.16 2.87
CA GLY A 277 17.66 -19.57 3.66
C GLY A 277 18.31 -18.33 3.04
N GLU A 278 18.11 -18.09 1.75
CA GLU A 278 18.55 -16.85 1.10
C GLU A 278 17.53 -15.71 1.37
N PRO A 279 17.92 -14.46 1.18
CA PRO A 279 17.01 -13.33 1.37
C PRO A 279 15.74 -13.46 0.53
N LEU A 280 14.59 -13.28 1.16
CA LEU A 280 13.33 -13.16 0.46
C LEU A 280 13.28 -11.86 -0.33
N ILE A 281 12.96 -11.93 -1.62
CA ILE A 281 12.87 -10.79 -2.53
C ILE A 281 11.49 -10.78 -3.20
N ILE A 282 10.70 -9.75 -2.91
CA ILE A 282 9.37 -9.54 -3.48
C ILE A 282 9.36 -8.19 -4.19
N ARG A 283 8.93 -8.15 -5.44
CA ARG A 283 8.62 -6.90 -6.15
C ARG A 283 7.11 -6.75 -6.30
N ALA A 284 6.63 -5.53 -6.16
CA ALA A 284 5.21 -5.24 -6.35
C ALA A 284 5.01 -3.98 -7.19
N ALA A 285 4.07 -4.07 -8.11
CA ALA A 285 3.66 -2.95 -8.97
C ALA A 285 2.39 -2.31 -8.42
N MET A 286 2.44 -1.01 -8.21
CA MET A 286 1.31 -0.19 -7.80
C MET A 286 0.83 0.65 -8.97
N LYS A 287 -0.48 0.62 -9.25
CA LYS A 287 -1.08 1.50 -10.27
C LYS A 287 -1.12 2.96 -9.81
N PRO A 288 -1.25 3.93 -10.73
CA PRO A 288 -1.58 5.31 -10.39
C PRO A 288 -2.85 5.40 -9.54
N ILE A 289 -2.93 6.40 -8.68
CA ILE A 289 -4.13 6.66 -7.87
C ILE A 289 -5.26 7.09 -8.81
N PRO A 290 -6.48 6.53 -8.69
CA PRO A 290 -7.58 6.78 -9.62
C PRO A 290 -8.21 8.18 -9.47
N THR A 291 -7.88 8.93 -8.43
CA THR A 291 -8.35 10.30 -8.22
C THR A 291 -7.40 11.27 -8.93
N LEU A 292 -7.87 11.88 -10.01
CA LEU A 292 -7.13 12.84 -10.83
C LEU A 292 -7.73 14.24 -10.69
N TYR A 293 -6.90 15.30 -10.81
CA TYR A 293 -7.38 16.68 -10.83
C TYR A 293 -8.29 16.96 -12.04
N GLN A 294 -8.00 16.32 -13.18
CA GLN A 294 -8.87 16.31 -14.34
C GLN A 294 -9.66 15.02 -14.33
N GLY A 295 -10.87 15.04 -13.77
CA GLY A 295 -11.72 13.86 -13.69
C GLY A 295 -11.84 13.14 -15.04
N LEU A 296 -11.84 11.81 -15.01
CA LEU A 296 -12.02 10.97 -16.20
C LEU A 296 -13.49 10.90 -16.61
N PRO A 297 -13.80 10.59 -17.90
CA PRO A 297 -15.17 10.34 -18.34
C PRO A 297 -15.84 9.25 -17.47
N SER A 298 -17.03 9.53 -17.01
CA SER A 298 -17.88 8.65 -16.22
C SER A 298 -19.34 8.84 -16.57
N VAL A 299 -20.24 8.18 -15.87
CA VAL A 299 -21.69 8.28 -16.05
C VAL A 299 -22.34 8.42 -14.69
N ASP A 300 -23.24 9.36 -14.52
CA ASP A 300 -24.11 9.43 -13.35
C ASP A 300 -25.05 8.22 -13.34
N LEU A 301 -25.05 7.45 -12.25
CA LEU A 301 -25.82 6.22 -12.17
C LEU A 301 -27.35 6.45 -12.08
N LYS A 302 -27.79 7.64 -11.65
CA LYS A 302 -29.20 7.99 -11.54
C LYS A 302 -29.75 8.54 -12.86
N THR A 303 -29.07 9.54 -13.43
CA THR A 303 -29.53 10.23 -14.64
C THR A 303 -29.15 9.49 -15.92
N ARG A 304 -28.12 8.65 -15.88
CA ARG A 304 -27.47 7.97 -17.02
C ARG A 304 -26.78 8.93 -18.00
N GLU A 305 -26.57 10.15 -17.58
CA GLU A 305 -25.90 11.15 -18.39
C GLU A 305 -24.36 11.06 -18.26
N PRO A 306 -23.63 11.37 -19.33
CA PRO A 306 -22.17 11.46 -19.26
C PRO A 306 -21.74 12.57 -18.30
N VAL A 307 -20.80 12.27 -17.43
CA VAL A 307 -20.18 13.21 -16.48
C VAL A 307 -18.68 13.01 -16.46
N ARG A 308 -17.95 13.98 -15.92
CA ARG A 308 -16.58 13.69 -15.46
C ARG A 308 -16.64 13.22 -14.02
N SER A 309 -15.84 12.19 -13.71
CA SER A 309 -15.70 11.77 -12.33
C SER A 309 -15.09 12.94 -11.55
N GLU A 310 -15.94 13.59 -10.77
CA GLU A 310 -15.46 14.65 -9.90
C GLU A 310 -14.50 14.06 -8.87
N GLU A 311 -13.51 14.85 -8.53
CA GLU A 311 -12.76 14.72 -7.33
C GLU A 311 -13.74 14.86 -6.17
N HIS A 312 -14.28 13.73 -5.69
CA HIS A 312 -15.25 13.78 -4.58
C HIS A 312 -14.59 14.50 -3.42
N THR A 313 -15.21 15.59 -3.05
CA THR A 313 -14.78 16.65 -2.15
C THR A 313 -14.19 16.22 -0.80
N SER A 314 -14.31 14.94 -0.42
CA SER A 314 -13.77 14.41 0.82
C SER A 314 -12.24 14.38 0.91
N GLU A 315 -11.53 14.24 -0.21
CA GLU A 315 -10.06 14.17 -0.19
C GLU A 315 -9.38 15.49 -0.59
N LEU A 316 -10.10 16.42 -1.23
CA LEU A 316 -9.51 17.61 -1.86
C LEU A 316 -10.05 18.95 -1.38
N GLN A 317 -11.21 19.01 -0.71
CA GLN A 317 -11.60 20.28 -0.05
C GLN A 317 -10.65 20.67 1.08
N SER A 318 -9.96 19.70 1.68
CA SER A 318 -8.83 20.00 2.57
C SER A 318 -7.58 20.52 1.82
N LEU A 319 -7.51 20.39 0.49
CA LEU A 319 -6.39 20.86 -0.33
C LEU A 319 -6.51 22.31 -0.80
N ARG A 320 -7.73 22.82 -1.04
CA ARG A 320 -7.94 24.19 -1.51
C ARG A 320 -7.68 25.27 -0.46
N HIS A 321 -7.63 24.91 0.82
CA HIS A 321 -7.37 25.85 1.91
C HIS A 321 -5.92 25.84 2.42
N LEU A 322 -5.01 25.14 1.75
CA LEU A 322 -3.61 25.01 2.15
C LEU A 322 -2.61 25.42 1.04
N VAL A 323 -3.06 26.20 0.05
CA VAL A 323 -2.17 26.92 -0.88
C VAL A 323 -2.03 28.35 -0.40
#